data_076db680937ea11808e44434c1507fd7
#
_entry.id   076db680937ea11808e44434c1507fd7
#
_cell.length_a   1.000
_cell.length_b   1.000
_cell.length_c   1.000
_cell.angle_alpha   90.00
_cell.angle_beta   90.00
_cell.angle_gamma   90.00
#
_symmetry.space_group_name_H-M   'P 1'
#
loop_
_entity.id
_entity.type
_entity.pdbx_description
1 polymer ?
#
loop_
_entity_poly.entity_id
_entity_poly.type
_entity_poly.pdbx_seq_one_letter_code
_entity_poly.pdbx_strand_id
1 'polypeptide(L)'
;FSPPSSQNPAVIDCLIVGGGPGGLTAALYLARFRRSCMVIDAGSSRASWIPRSHNYPGFPPGINGNDLLARLREQARGYGARLEQGRVEHIEPHADGFSVRYGDATCVTRRIILATGIEDTLPDMPDVEQAIGEGKVRLCAICDGYEVDGDNVAVYGEAENAISHAVFLRTFTDRVTVVVHGEPNACDQAFALAEHYDIRV
;
A
#
# COMPACT_ATOMS: atom_id res chain seq x y z
N PHE A 1 -20.30 -5.28 48.47
CA PHE A 1 -19.77 -4.81 47.18
C PHE A 1 -18.73 -5.82 46.71
N SER A 2 -19.12 -6.70 45.81
CA SER A 2 -18.19 -7.58 45.09
C SER A 2 -17.53 -6.80 43.96
N PRO A 3 -16.22 -6.90 43.73
CA PRO A 3 -15.58 -6.28 42.58
C PRO A 3 -16.15 -6.88 41.28
N PRO A 4 -16.27 -6.09 40.19
CA PRO A 4 -16.76 -6.62 38.93
C PRO A 4 -15.79 -7.72 38.42
N SER A 5 -16.39 -8.85 38.10
CA SER A 5 -15.74 -9.99 37.48
C SER A 5 -14.91 -9.55 36.25
N SER A 6 -13.74 -10.17 36.07
CA SER A 6 -12.90 -10.06 34.92
C SER A 6 -13.72 -10.02 33.61
N GLN A 7 -13.86 -8.84 33.02
CA GLN A 7 -14.52 -8.71 31.74
C GLN A 7 -13.62 -9.40 30.72
N ASN A 8 -14.09 -10.53 30.21
CA ASN A 8 -13.54 -11.10 28.99
C ASN A 8 -13.45 -9.97 27.95
N PRO A 9 -12.29 -9.71 27.34
CA PRO A 9 -12.19 -8.63 26.35
C PRO A 9 -13.27 -8.85 25.29
N ALA A 10 -14.07 -7.81 25.05
CA ALA A 10 -15.18 -7.91 24.11
C ALA A 10 -14.67 -8.36 22.74
N VAL A 11 -15.23 -9.47 22.20
CA VAL A 11 -14.87 -9.99 20.89
C VAL A 11 -15.19 -8.97 19.82
N ILE A 12 -14.21 -8.58 19.04
CA ILE A 12 -14.34 -7.60 17.96
C ILE A 12 -14.98 -8.28 16.75
N ASP A 13 -15.90 -7.61 16.05
CA ASP A 13 -16.51 -8.19 14.83
C ASP A 13 -15.50 -8.37 13.71
N CYS A 14 -14.59 -7.40 13.53
CA CYS A 14 -13.56 -7.46 12.50
C CYS A 14 -12.29 -6.73 12.89
N LEU A 15 -11.17 -7.42 12.80
CA LEU A 15 -9.84 -6.83 12.86
C LEU A 15 -9.33 -6.57 11.45
N ILE A 16 -8.70 -5.42 11.25
CA ILE A 16 -8.08 -5.04 9.98
C ILE A 16 -6.57 -4.91 10.21
N VAL A 17 -5.79 -5.63 9.46
CA VAL A 17 -4.32 -5.60 9.52
C VAL A 17 -3.81 -4.69 8.42
N GLY A 18 -3.32 -3.50 8.82
CA GLY A 18 -2.79 -2.47 7.92
C GLY A 18 -3.67 -1.22 7.84
N GLY A 19 -3.06 -0.07 8.13
CA GLY A 19 -3.68 1.27 8.15
C GLY A 19 -3.44 2.08 6.88
N GLY A 20 -3.25 1.42 5.74
CA GLY A 20 -3.25 2.06 4.42
C GLY A 20 -4.66 2.43 3.93
N PRO A 21 -4.80 3.02 2.73
CA PRO A 21 -6.08 3.45 2.18
C PRO A 21 -7.13 2.32 2.14
N GLY A 22 -6.73 1.10 1.76
CA GLY A 22 -7.62 -0.07 1.73
C GLY A 22 -8.17 -0.44 3.10
N GLY A 23 -7.28 -0.54 4.11
CA GLY A 23 -7.67 -0.90 5.47
C GLY A 23 -8.52 0.17 6.14
N LEU A 24 -8.18 1.44 5.97
CA LEU A 24 -8.95 2.57 6.50
C LEU A 24 -10.33 2.69 5.84
N THR A 25 -10.43 2.41 4.54
CA THR A 25 -11.71 2.35 3.83
C THR A 25 -12.58 1.20 4.38
N ALA A 26 -12.00 0.01 4.57
CA ALA A 26 -12.71 -1.12 5.18
C ALA A 26 -13.21 -0.77 6.58
N ALA A 27 -12.37 -0.15 7.42
CA ALA A 27 -12.74 0.29 8.76
C ALA A 27 -13.89 1.29 8.75
N LEU A 28 -13.84 2.28 7.84
CA LEU A 28 -14.90 3.27 7.65
C LEU A 28 -16.24 2.59 7.37
N TYR A 29 -16.31 1.68 6.41
CA TYR A 29 -17.56 1.01 6.06
C TYR A 29 -18.08 0.09 7.17
N LEU A 30 -17.20 -0.69 7.82
CA LEU A 30 -17.58 -1.53 8.95
C LEU A 30 -18.18 -0.69 10.09
N ALA A 31 -17.54 0.41 10.45
CA ALA A 31 -18.03 1.32 11.49
C ALA A 31 -19.38 1.93 11.11
N ARG A 32 -19.56 2.36 9.84
CA ARG A 32 -20.85 2.86 9.33
C ARG A 32 -21.96 1.80 9.37
N PHE A 33 -21.61 0.52 9.20
CA PHE A 33 -22.53 -0.61 9.39
C PHE A 33 -22.68 -1.03 10.85
N ARG A 34 -22.19 -0.22 11.79
CA ARG A 34 -22.25 -0.46 13.24
C ARG A 34 -21.61 -1.79 13.65
N ARG A 35 -20.56 -2.19 12.96
CA ARG A 35 -19.73 -3.32 13.37
C ARG A 35 -18.55 -2.81 14.20
N SER A 36 -18.29 -3.51 15.30
CA SER A 36 -17.08 -3.24 16.08
C SER A 36 -15.84 -3.60 15.23
N CYS A 37 -15.00 -2.61 14.95
CA CYS A 37 -13.80 -2.84 14.18
C CYS A 37 -12.58 -2.16 14.79
N MET A 38 -11.43 -2.77 14.56
CA MET A 38 -10.13 -2.25 14.98
C MET A 38 -9.14 -2.41 13.83
N VAL A 39 -8.37 -1.36 13.55
CA VAL A 39 -7.23 -1.39 12.64
C VAL A 39 -5.97 -1.46 13.46
N ILE A 40 -5.06 -2.38 13.14
CA ILE A 40 -3.70 -2.39 13.66
C ILE A 40 -2.79 -1.95 12.53
N ASP A 41 -2.09 -0.82 12.73
CA ASP A 41 -1.28 -0.16 11.71
C ASP A 41 0.18 -0.08 12.16
N ALA A 42 1.08 -0.71 11.41
CA ALA A 42 2.52 -0.65 11.65
C ALA A 42 3.14 0.73 11.31
N GLY A 43 2.37 1.62 10.68
CA GLY A 43 2.82 2.97 10.35
C GLY A 43 3.65 3.10 9.07
N SER A 44 3.84 2.02 8.32
CA SER A 44 4.66 1.96 7.10
C SER A 44 3.82 1.86 5.82
N SER A 45 2.70 2.58 5.74
CA SER A 45 1.88 2.56 4.55
C SER A 45 2.64 3.10 3.33
N ARG A 46 2.63 2.34 2.23
CA ARG A 46 3.18 2.78 0.93
C ARG A 46 2.64 4.15 0.48
N ALA A 47 1.40 4.46 0.83
CA ALA A 47 0.81 5.75 0.51
C ALA A 47 1.57 6.93 1.13
N SER A 48 2.30 6.74 2.23
CA SER A 48 3.09 7.81 2.86
C SER A 48 4.27 8.29 2.01
N TRP A 49 4.72 7.46 1.07
CA TRP A 49 5.79 7.79 0.12
C TRP A 49 5.32 8.63 -1.07
N ILE A 50 4.01 8.75 -1.30
CA ILE A 50 3.46 9.44 -2.47
C ILE A 50 3.46 10.96 -2.21
N PRO A 51 4.30 11.75 -2.91
CA PRO A 51 4.35 13.19 -2.71
C PRO A 51 3.04 13.86 -3.15
N ARG A 52 2.43 13.37 -4.23
CA ARG A 52 1.12 13.81 -4.71
C ARG A 52 0.50 12.72 -5.57
N SER A 53 -0.71 12.29 -5.20
CA SER A 53 -1.54 11.36 -5.97
C SER A 53 -2.60 12.14 -6.75
N HIS A 54 -2.66 11.94 -8.06
CA HIS A 54 -3.69 12.53 -8.94
C HIS A 54 -4.77 11.51 -9.32
N ASN A 55 -4.52 10.24 -9.07
CA ASN A 55 -5.44 9.15 -9.41
C ASN A 55 -6.45 8.79 -8.30
N TYR A 56 -6.50 9.57 -7.21
CA TYR A 56 -7.50 9.38 -6.16
C TYR A 56 -8.71 10.29 -6.44
N PRO A 57 -9.90 9.73 -6.74
CA PRO A 57 -11.08 10.53 -7.11
C PRO A 57 -11.47 11.50 -6.00
N GLY A 58 -11.96 12.69 -6.39
CA GLY A 58 -12.41 13.73 -5.44
C GLY A 58 -11.34 14.76 -5.09
N PHE A 59 -10.11 14.62 -5.57
CA PHE A 59 -9.01 15.57 -5.35
C PHE A 59 -8.43 16.06 -6.69
N PRO A 60 -9.11 16.96 -7.41
CA PRO A 60 -8.67 17.43 -8.74
C PRO A 60 -7.24 17.96 -8.79
N PRO A 61 -6.73 18.70 -7.77
CA PRO A 61 -5.33 19.16 -7.76
C PRO A 61 -4.34 18.08 -7.26
N GLY A 62 -4.81 16.84 -7.06
CA GLY A 62 -4.07 15.81 -6.37
C GLY A 62 -4.04 15.99 -4.84
N ILE A 63 -3.57 14.96 -4.15
CA ILE A 63 -3.43 14.96 -2.69
C ILE A 63 -2.11 14.30 -2.27
N ASN A 64 -1.42 14.88 -1.28
CA ASN A 64 -0.29 14.22 -0.65
C ASN A 64 -0.73 12.94 0.08
N GLY A 65 0.07 11.89 0.01
CA GLY A 65 -0.28 10.60 0.59
C GLY A 65 -0.48 10.62 2.11
N ASN A 66 0.32 11.41 2.84
CA ASN A 66 0.14 11.57 4.28
C ASN A 66 -1.15 12.33 4.62
N ASP A 67 -1.50 13.36 3.84
CA ASP A 67 -2.75 14.09 4.01
C ASP A 67 -3.96 13.18 3.72
N LEU A 68 -3.86 12.34 2.68
CA LEU A 68 -4.89 11.35 2.38
C LEU A 68 -5.08 10.37 3.55
N LEU A 69 -3.98 9.82 4.07
CA LEU A 69 -4.02 8.90 5.21
C LEU A 69 -4.59 9.58 6.46
N ALA A 70 -4.22 10.84 6.72
CA ALA A 70 -4.75 11.60 7.85
C ALA A 70 -6.28 11.77 7.75
N ARG A 71 -6.79 12.16 6.58
CA ARG A 71 -8.23 12.32 6.33
C ARG A 71 -9.00 11.00 6.46
N LEU A 72 -8.45 9.90 5.94
CA LEU A 72 -9.06 8.58 6.06
C LEU A 72 -9.10 8.10 7.52
N ARG A 73 -8.03 8.34 8.30
CA ARG A 73 -8.00 8.04 9.74
C ARG A 73 -9.02 8.87 10.52
N GLU A 74 -9.09 10.16 10.24
CA GLU A 74 -10.08 11.06 10.85
C GLU A 74 -11.50 10.58 10.56
N GLN A 75 -11.80 10.27 9.31
CA GLN A 75 -13.12 9.81 8.89
C GLN A 75 -13.48 8.47 9.54
N ALA A 76 -12.58 7.50 9.57
CA ALA A 76 -12.83 6.20 10.19
C ALA A 76 -13.08 6.34 11.70
N ARG A 77 -12.28 7.16 12.42
CA ARG A 77 -12.47 7.46 13.84
C ARG A 77 -13.80 8.15 14.11
N GLY A 78 -14.21 9.07 13.25
CA GLY A 78 -15.46 9.79 13.37
C GLY A 78 -16.71 8.89 13.37
N TYR A 79 -16.61 7.69 12.78
CA TYR A 79 -17.66 6.66 12.85
C TYR A 79 -17.42 5.59 13.93
N GLY A 80 -16.38 5.72 14.75
CA GLY A 80 -16.11 4.84 15.89
C GLY A 80 -15.17 3.66 15.59
N ALA A 81 -14.44 3.66 14.46
CA ALA A 81 -13.37 2.69 14.23
C ALA A 81 -12.21 2.92 15.23
N ARG A 82 -11.72 1.84 15.85
CA ARG A 82 -10.52 1.89 16.69
C ARG A 82 -9.30 1.76 15.82
N LEU A 83 -8.33 2.64 16.02
CA LEU A 83 -7.06 2.63 15.31
C LEU A 83 -5.93 2.51 16.33
N GLU A 84 -5.20 1.39 16.28
CA GLU A 84 -4.10 1.06 17.16
C GLU A 84 -2.80 1.02 16.34
N GLN A 85 -1.74 1.59 16.90
CA GLN A 85 -0.42 1.48 16.30
C GLN A 85 0.22 0.18 16.77
N GLY A 86 0.77 -0.60 15.84
CA GLY A 86 1.45 -1.85 16.13
C GLY A 86 1.59 -2.72 14.89
N ARG A 87 2.39 -3.76 15.02
CA ARG A 87 2.56 -4.80 14.00
C ARG A 87 1.90 -6.07 14.50
N VAL A 88 1.02 -6.64 13.67
CA VAL A 88 0.49 -8.00 13.94
C VAL A 88 1.61 -9.00 13.70
N GLU A 89 1.89 -9.81 14.70
CA GLU A 89 2.99 -10.78 14.68
C GLU A 89 2.47 -12.21 14.57
N HIS A 90 1.30 -12.46 15.17
CA HIS A 90 0.76 -13.81 15.24
C HIS A 90 -0.76 -13.80 15.18
N ILE A 91 -1.31 -14.75 14.42
CA ILE A 91 -2.74 -14.99 14.27
C ILE A 91 -2.95 -16.48 14.44
N GLU A 92 -3.84 -16.86 15.34
CA GLU A 92 -4.17 -18.26 15.58
C GLU A 92 -5.69 -18.47 15.72
N PRO A 93 -6.20 -19.68 15.43
CA PRO A 93 -7.59 -19.99 15.64
C PRO A 93 -8.00 -19.83 17.09
N HIS A 94 -9.21 -19.34 17.32
CA HIS A 94 -9.85 -19.21 18.64
C HIS A 94 -11.31 -19.67 18.56
N ALA A 95 -11.91 -20.06 19.67
CA ALA A 95 -13.29 -20.54 19.71
C ALA A 95 -14.30 -19.53 19.10
N ASP A 96 -14.04 -18.22 19.29
CA ASP A 96 -14.87 -17.13 18.78
C ASP A 96 -14.35 -16.52 17.45
N GLY A 97 -13.40 -17.18 16.78
CA GLY A 97 -12.80 -16.70 15.55
C GLY A 97 -11.29 -16.79 15.55
N PHE A 98 -10.59 -15.69 15.88
CA PHE A 98 -9.12 -15.59 15.87
C PHE A 98 -8.63 -14.85 17.10
N SER A 99 -7.51 -15.31 17.66
CA SER A 99 -6.67 -14.59 18.60
C SER A 99 -5.54 -13.93 17.84
N VAL A 100 -5.33 -12.65 18.07
CA VAL A 100 -4.33 -11.85 17.32
C VAL A 100 -3.41 -11.14 18.31
N ARG A 101 -2.10 -11.37 18.17
CA ARG A 101 -1.05 -10.74 18.98
C ARG A 101 -0.35 -9.64 18.20
N TYR A 102 -0.19 -8.48 18.83
CA TYR A 102 0.54 -7.32 18.32
C TYR A 102 1.28 -6.61 19.47
N GLY A 103 2.60 -6.61 19.44
CA GLY A 103 3.43 -6.24 20.58
C GLY A 103 3.08 -7.07 21.82
N ASP A 104 2.87 -6.40 22.95
CA ASP A 104 2.47 -7.04 24.22
C ASP A 104 0.96 -7.27 24.36
N ALA A 105 0.16 -6.82 23.38
CA ALA A 105 -1.29 -6.89 23.42
C ALA A 105 -1.81 -8.11 22.63
N THR A 106 -2.96 -8.62 23.10
CA THR A 106 -3.72 -9.66 22.41
C THR A 106 -5.20 -9.27 22.37
N CYS A 107 -5.84 -9.50 21.23
CA CYS A 107 -7.27 -9.32 21.07
C CYS A 107 -7.92 -10.53 20.39
N VAL A 108 -9.25 -10.69 20.58
CA VAL A 108 -10.04 -11.73 19.93
C VAL A 108 -10.98 -11.07 18.94
N THR A 109 -11.04 -11.61 17.73
CA THR A 109 -11.89 -11.09 16.65
C THR A 109 -12.59 -12.22 15.90
N ARG A 110 -13.80 -11.96 15.43
CA ARG A 110 -14.58 -12.95 14.65
C ARG A 110 -14.04 -13.11 13.22
N ARG A 111 -13.51 -12.03 12.63
CA ARG A 111 -13.04 -11.97 11.25
C ARG A 111 -11.80 -11.10 11.14
N ILE A 112 -11.00 -11.35 10.12
CA ILE A 112 -9.81 -10.55 9.82
C ILE A 112 -9.87 -10.12 8.36
N ILE A 113 -9.54 -8.85 8.12
CA ILE A 113 -9.22 -8.32 6.79
C ILE A 113 -7.72 -8.07 6.74
N LEU A 114 -7.04 -8.74 5.82
CA LEU A 114 -5.64 -8.48 5.53
C LEU A 114 -5.54 -7.34 4.51
N ALA A 115 -5.11 -6.17 4.95
CA ALA A 115 -4.90 -4.98 4.14
C ALA A 115 -3.42 -4.52 4.26
N THR A 116 -2.52 -5.51 4.24
CA THR A 116 -1.09 -5.35 4.52
C THR A 116 -0.36 -4.55 3.45
N GLY A 117 -0.94 -4.42 2.25
CA GLY A 117 -0.33 -3.72 1.14
C GLY A 117 0.85 -4.49 0.53
N ILE A 118 1.76 -3.73 -0.07
CA ILE A 118 3.02 -4.21 -0.63
C ILE A 118 4.17 -3.38 -0.05
N GLU A 119 5.36 -3.94 -0.07
CA GLU A 119 6.61 -3.28 0.27
C GLU A 119 7.45 -3.24 -1.02
N ASP A 120 7.85 -2.02 -1.43
CA ASP A 120 8.67 -1.84 -2.63
C ASP A 120 10.15 -2.08 -2.28
N THR A 121 10.86 -2.80 -3.13
CA THR A 121 12.31 -2.84 -3.09
C THR A 121 12.85 -1.59 -3.76
N LEU A 122 13.45 -0.71 -2.97
CA LEU A 122 14.02 0.53 -3.50
C LEU A 122 15.35 0.26 -4.22
N PRO A 123 15.68 1.05 -5.27
CA PRO A 123 16.99 0.96 -5.90
C PRO A 123 18.11 1.36 -4.93
N ASP A 124 19.25 0.66 -5.02
CA ASP A 124 20.45 1.03 -4.26
C ASP A 124 21.11 2.25 -4.91
N MET A 125 20.63 3.42 -4.53
CA MET A 125 21.13 4.71 -5.00
C MET A 125 21.14 5.75 -3.86
N PRO A 126 22.09 6.72 -3.88
CA PRO A 126 22.09 7.80 -2.93
C PRO A 126 20.78 8.60 -2.96
N ASP A 127 20.32 9.06 -1.79
CA ASP A 127 19.19 9.98 -1.62
C ASP A 127 17.86 9.50 -2.27
N VAL A 128 17.65 8.17 -2.38
CA VAL A 128 16.47 7.59 -3.02
C VAL A 128 15.15 8.10 -2.39
N GLU A 129 15.11 8.23 -1.07
CA GLU A 129 13.92 8.73 -0.38
C GLU A 129 13.62 10.19 -0.75
N GLN A 130 14.64 11.02 -0.86
CA GLN A 130 14.49 12.40 -1.34
C GLN A 130 14.01 12.42 -2.79
N ALA A 131 14.58 11.58 -3.66
CA ALA A 131 14.19 11.49 -5.06
C ALA A 131 12.72 11.04 -5.21
N ILE A 132 12.23 10.15 -4.34
CA ILE A 132 10.81 9.78 -4.27
C ILE A 132 9.96 10.97 -3.82
N GLY A 133 10.38 11.67 -2.76
CA GLY A 133 9.68 12.85 -2.23
C GLY A 133 9.59 13.99 -3.26
N GLU A 134 10.58 14.11 -4.13
CA GLU A 134 10.63 15.08 -5.25
C GLU A 134 9.88 14.58 -6.50
N GLY A 135 9.37 13.35 -6.50
CA GLY A 135 8.68 12.73 -7.63
C GLY A 135 9.59 12.32 -8.80
N LYS A 136 10.91 12.33 -8.60
CA LYS A 136 11.91 11.88 -9.59
C LYS A 136 11.99 10.36 -9.69
N VAL A 137 11.77 9.66 -8.57
CA VAL A 137 11.60 8.22 -8.50
C VAL A 137 10.15 7.92 -8.17
N ARG A 138 9.51 7.11 -8.98
CA ARG A 138 8.10 6.72 -8.83
C ARG A 138 8.01 5.21 -8.67
N LEU A 139 7.17 4.76 -7.75
CA LEU A 139 7.11 3.34 -7.36
C LEU A 139 6.00 2.56 -8.09
N CYS A 140 5.20 3.21 -8.92
CA CYS A 140 4.04 2.58 -9.55
C CYS A 140 3.82 3.13 -10.96
N ALA A 141 4.22 2.38 -11.98
CA ALA A 141 4.03 2.77 -13.37
C ALA A 141 2.55 3.00 -13.72
N ILE A 142 1.65 2.12 -13.22
CA ILE A 142 0.20 2.22 -13.48
C ILE A 142 -0.42 3.45 -12.81
N CYS A 143 0.10 3.82 -11.62
CA CYS A 143 -0.44 4.95 -10.87
C CYS A 143 -0.03 6.29 -11.46
N ASP A 144 1.19 6.36 -12.01
CA ASP A 144 1.89 7.60 -12.36
C ASP A 144 2.18 7.73 -13.86
N GLY A 145 1.64 6.82 -14.69
CA GLY A 145 1.92 6.83 -16.13
C GLY A 145 1.48 8.13 -16.82
N TYR A 146 0.34 8.71 -16.39
CA TYR A 146 -0.15 9.97 -16.94
C TYR A 146 0.76 11.16 -16.62
N GLU A 147 1.41 11.14 -15.45
CA GLU A 147 2.29 12.20 -14.97
C GLU A 147 3.64 12.26 -15.69
N VAL A 148 3.96 11.24 -16.49
CA VAL A 148 5.20 11.19 -17.30
C VAL A 148 4.92 11.30 -18.80
N ASP A 149 3.74 11.83 -19.17
CA ASP A 149 3.35 12.02 -20.57
C ASP A 149 4.38 12.88 -21.31
N GLY A 150 4.96 12.32 -22.36
CA GLY A 150 6.00 12.96 -23.16
C GLY A 150 7.38 13.12 -22.50
N ASP A 151 7.61 12.60 -21.30
CA ASP A 151 8.92 12.68 -20.62
C ASP A 151 9.89 11.56 -21.05
N ASN A 152 11.17 11.73 -20.73
CA ASN A 152 12.16 10.66 -20.79
C ASN A 152 12.06 9.81 -19.53
N VAL A 153 11.72 8.55 -19.66
CA VAL A 153 11.49 7.64 -18.53
C VAL A 153 12.46 6.49 -18.53
N ALA A 154 13.10 6.24 -17.39
CA ALA A 154 13.85 5.02 -17.14
C ALA A 154 13.05 4.08 -16.22
N VAL A 155 12.90 2.83 -16.63
CA VAL A 155 12.27 1.78 -15.80
C VAL A 155 13.39 0.89 -15.25
N TYR A 156 13.57 0.93 -13.94
CA TYR A 156 14.58 0.14 -13.23
C TYR A 156 13.95 -1.09 -12.58
N GLY A 157 14.53 -2.26 -12.80
CA GLY A 157 14.06 -3.50 -12.17
C GLY A 157 14.60 -4.76 -12.82
N GLU A 158 14.08 -5.90 -12.40
CA GLU A 158 14.34 -7.18 -13.06
C GLU A 158 13.82 -7.14 -14.49
N ALA A 159 14.58 -7.72 -15.42
CA ALA A 159 14.40 -7.54 -16.86
C ALA A 159 12.94 -7.75 -17.33
N GLU A 160 12.32 -8.89 -16.97
CA GLU A 160 10.96 -9.22 -17.42
C GLU A 160 9.92 -8.24 -16.89
N ASN A 161 9.98 -7.92 -15.60
CA ASN A 161 9.07 -6.98 -14.96
C ASN A 161 9.27 -5.55 -15.48
N ALA A 162 10.53 -5.11 -15.61
CA ALA A 162 10.86 -3.78 -16.11
C ALA A 162 10.42 -3.58 -17.56
N ILE A 163 10.62 -4.58 -18.42
CA ILE A 163 10.14 -4.55 -19.81
C ILE A 163 8.61 -4.47 -19.86
N SER A 164 7.91 -5.26 -19.06
CA SER A 164 6.43 -5.21 -19.00
C SER A 164 5.91 -3.83 -18.59
N HIS A 165 6.52 -3.20 -17.58
CA HIS A 165 6.18 -1.84 -17.18
C HIS A 165 6.55 -0.80 -18.24
N ALA A 166 7.68 -0.97 -18.92
CA ALA A 166 8.12 -0.09 -20.00
C ALA A 166 7.14 -0.13 -21.19
N VAL A 167 6.67 -1.32 -21.57
CA VAL A 167 5.62 -1.48 -22.60
C VAL A 167 4.35 -0.74 -22.23
N PHE A 168 3.90 -0.84 -20.97
CA PHE A 168 2.75 -0.08 -20.50
C PHE A 168 2.98 1.43 -20.62
N LEU A 169 4.15 1.93 -20.23
CA LEU A 169 4.51 3.35 -20.26
C LEU A 169 4.62 3.91 -21.69
N ARG A 170 4.81 3.06 -22.70
CA ARG A 170 4.72 3.46 -24.13
C ARG A 170 3.37 4.08 -24.50
N THR A 171 2.34 3.86 -23.68
CA THR A 171 1.05 4.55 -23.84
C THR A 171 1.16 6.06 -23.64
N PHE A 172 2.11 6.53 -22.84
CA PHE A 172 2.25 7.92 -22.44
C PHE A 172 3.46 8.61 -23.06
N THR A 173 4.54 7.88 -23.33
CA THR A 173 5.75 8.43 -23.93
C THR A 173 6.46 7.41 -24.83
N ASP A 174 7.07 7.90 -25.91
CA ASP A 174 7.92 7.12 -26.80
C ASP A 174 9.39 7.03 -26.33
N ARG A 175 9.75 7.73 -25.25
CA ARG A 175 11.10 7.84 -24.71
C ARG A 175 11.30 7.02 -23.45
N VAL A 176 11.12 5.69 -23.58
CA VAL A 176 11.26 4.75 -22.47
C VAL A 176 12.55 3.95 -22.63
N THR A 177 13.31 3.84 -21.55
CA THR A 177 14.51 3.01 -21.45
C THR A 177 14.38 2.07 -20.25
N VAL A 178 14.74 0.81 -20.41
CA VAL A 178 14.83 -0.15 -19.31
C VAL A 178 16.26 -0.18 -18.79
N VAL A 179 16.40 -0.16 -17.47
CA VAL A 179 17.67 -0.35 -16.75
C VAL A 179 17.54 -1.61 -15.91
N VAL A 180 18.21 -2.67 -16.38
CA VAL A 180 18.10 -3.99 -15.75
C VAL A 180 18.88 -4.04 -14.45
N HIS A 181 18.26 -4.55 -13.40
CA HIS A 181 18.88 -4.88 -12.13
C HIS A 181 19.19 -6.39 -12.08
N GLY A 182 20.44 -6.73 -11.73
CA GLY A 182 20.89 -8.11 -11.64
C GLY A 182 21.19 -8.75 -13.00
N GLU A 183 21.13 -10.08 -13.05
CA GLU A 183 21.35 -10.83 -14.27
C GLU A 183 20.19 -10.58 -15.26
N PRO A 184 20.48 -10.42 -16.57
CA PRO A 184 19.44 -10.16 -17.57
C PRO A 184 18.65 -11.44 -17.91
N ASN A 185 18.15 -12.13 -16.90
CA ASN A 185 17.37 -13.36 -17.03
C ASN A 185 15.92 -13.03 -17.37
N ALA A 186 15.69 -12.50 -18.56
CA ALA A 186 14.35 -12.43 -19.12
C ALA A 186 14.18 -13.52 -20.18
N CYS A 187 12.97 -14.01 -20.37
CA CYS A 187 12.67 -14.91 -21.46
C CYS A 187 12.85 -14.18 -22.81
N ASP A 188 13.20 -14.91 -23.86
CA ASP A 188 13.35 -14.37 -25.22
C ASP A 188 12.11 -13.58 -25.67
N GLN A 189 10.94 -13.97 -25.19
CA GLN A 189 9.67 -13.30 -25.48
C GLN A 189 9.61 -11.87 -24.90
N ALA A 190 10.17 -11.64 -23.71
CA ALA A 190 10.21 -10.29 -23.11
C ALA A 190 11.14 -9.36 -23.91
N PHE A 191 12.31 -9.85 -24.32
CA PHE A 191 13.22 -9.05 -25.17
C PHE A 191 12.62 -8.79 -26.56
N ALA A 192 11.95 -9.77 -27.17
CA ALA A 192 11.25 -9.58 -28.44
C ALA A 192 10.13 -8.52 -28.32
N LEU A 193 9.47 -8.46 -27.14
CA LEU A 193 8.48 -7.44 -26.85
C LEU A 193 9.11 -6.05 -26.74
N ALA A 194 10.25 -5.92 -26.07
CA ALA A 194 10.98 -4.66 -25.97
C ALA A 194 11.42 -4.16 -27.36
N GLU A 195 11.94 -5.06 -28.22
CA GLU A 195 12.30 -4.75 -29.60
C GLU A 195 11.07 -4.30 -30.42
N HIS A 196 9.94 -5.02 -30.30
CA HIS A 196 8.68 -4.68 -31.00
C HIS A 196 8.17 -3.27 -30.67
N TYR A 197 8.38 -2.82 -29.43
CA TYR A 197 7.95 -1.49 -28.96
C TYR A 197 9.06 -0.43 -29.03
N ASP A 198 10.20 -0.73 -29.66
CA ASP A 198 11.36 0.17 -29.73
C ASP A 198 11.79 0.69 -28.36
N ILE A 199 11.89 -0.21 -27.39
CA ILE A 199 12.32 0.07 -26.03
C ILE A 199 13.79 -0.33 -25.91
N ARG A 200 14.63 0.63 -25.52
CA ARG A 200 16.03 0.34 -25.20
C ARG A 200 16.11 -0.41 -23.87
N VAL A 201 16.84 -1.53 -23.88
CA VAL A 201 17.15 -2.32 -22.69
C VAL A 201 18.65 -2.27 -22.43
#